data_5bacc64bd96423f1efea5915cf536b51
#
_entry.id   5bacc64bd96423f1efea5915cf536b51
#
_cell.length_a   1.000
_cell.length_b   1.000
_cell.length_c   1.000
_cell.angle_alpha   90.00
_cell.angle_beta   90.00
_cell.angle_gamma   90.00
#
_symmetry.space_group_name_H-M   'P 1'
#
loop_
_entity.id
_entity.type
_entity.pdbx_description
1 polymer ?
#
loop_
_entity_poly.entity_id
_entity_poly.type
_entity_poly.pdbx_seq_one_letter_code
_entity_poly.pdbx_strand_id
1 'polypeptide(L)'
;MKALKYIVSIAALTAALTLSASATFMVDPDPSGEKLFIDVANKNVSAFEGFVGANNSSAPHVDIHTTGNVNTGSGFANIKPVNKGSLTQLIFTPENGNLFADFSFRGQLEGDANGTVTVIVQDNQGDPFQTFIFSGLGANADFARQGIISLDGETIQSITLISDFKELKQIEFSFAPGVPDGGATVMLLGAALGVLGIARRYIMS
;
A
#
# COMPACT_ATOMS: atom_id res chain seq x y z
N MET A 1 4.66 -52.32 -8.75
CA MET A 1 3.43 -51.68 -8.25
C MET A 1 3.61 -50.77 -7.00
N LYS A 2 4.68 -50.92 -6.20
CA LYS A 2 4.91 -50.05 -5.03
C LYS A 2 5.37 -48.62 -5.41
N ALA A 3 6.16 -48.46 -6.47
CA ALA A 3 6.67 -47.16 -6.92
C ALA A 3 5.56 -46.19 -7.42
N LEU A 4 4.50 -46.71 -8.03
CA LEU A 4 3.39 -45.88 -8.54
C LEU A 4 2.59 -45.18 -7.45
N LYS A 5 2.47 -45.83 -6.28
CA LYS A 5 1.74 -45.24 -5.10
C LYS A 5 2.45 -44.01 -4.54
N TYR A 6 3.76 -43.97 -4.56
CA TYR A 6 4.55 -42.81 -4.06
C TYR A 6 4.51 -41.61 -5.00
N ILE A 7 4.47 -41.84 -6.31
CA ILE A 7 4.37 -40.77 -7.32
C ILE A 7 3.04 -40.04 -7.23
N VAL A 8 1.94 -40.75 -7.01
CA VAL A 8 0.61 -40.16 -6.84
C VAL A 8 0.52 -39.35 -5.54
N SER A 9 1.17 -39.78 -4.46
CA SER A 9 1.18 -39.05 -3.18
C SER A 9 1.99 -37.75 -3.25
N ILE A 10 3.09 -37.71 -4.01
CA ILE A 10 3.90 -36.50 -4.20
C ILE A 10 3.18 -35.49 -5.11
N ALA A 11 2.49 -35.94 -6.14
CA ALA A 11 1.71 -35.08 -7.03
C ALA A 11 0.49 -34.47 -6.32
N ALA A 12 -0.14 -35.18 -5.39
CA ALA A 12 -1.26 -34.65 -4.59
C ALA A 12 -0.80 -33.60 -3.56
N LEU A 13 0.43 -33.72 -3.04
CA LEU A 13 0.97 -32.76 -2.07
C LEU A 13 1.39 -31.45 -2.74
N THR A 14 1.88 -31.48 -3.98
CA THR A 14 2.26 -30.26 -4.71
C THR A 14 1.05 -29.48 -5.23
N ALA A 15 -0.08 -30.12 -5.48
CA ALA A 15 -1.31 -29.44 -5.91
C ALA A 15 -2.05 -28.69 -4.78
N ALA A 16 -1.74 -28.97 -3.52
CA ALA A 16 -2.40 -28.33 -2.36
C ALA A 16 -1.77 -26.99 -1.92
N LEU A 17 -0.67 -26.55 -2.58
CA LEU A 17 0.09 -25.36 -2.14
C LEU A 17 -0.19 -24.10 -2.98
N THR A 18 -1.19 -24.10 -3.84
CA THR A 18 -1.57 -22.92 -4.63
C THR A 18 -2.94 -22.35 -4.21
N LEU A 19 -3.17 -22.22 -2.91
CA LEU A 19 -4.21 -21.32 -2.44
C LEU A 19 -3.63 -19.90 -2.51
N SER A 20 -3.97 -19.17 -3.55
CA SER A 20 -3.78 -17.71 -3.57
C SER A 20 -4.59 -17.14 -2.41
N ALA A 21 -3.93 -16.68 -1.36
CA ALA A 21 -4.58 -15.84 -0.39
C ALA A 21 -4.98 -14.56 -1.15
N SER A 22 -6.26 -14.23 -1.20
CA SER A 22 -6.70 -12.93 -1.73
C SER A 22 -6.29 -11.86 -0.73
N ALA A 23 -5.69 -10.79 -1.21
CA ALA A 23 -5.32 -9.66 -0.37
C ALA A 23 -6.53 -9.17 0.43
N THR A 24 -6.36 -9.01 1.72
CA THR A 24 -7.43 -8.56 2.61
C THR A 24 -7.04 -7.24 3.25
N PHE A 25 -7.79 -6.19 2.92
CA PHE A 25 -7.67 -4.89 3.54
C PHE A 25 -8.93 -4.57 4.32
N MET A 26 -8.80 -3.80 5.39
CA MET A 26 -9.90 -3.41 6.26
C MET A 26 -9.88 -1.91 6.53
N VAL A 27 -11.07 -1.34 6.70
CA VAL A 27 -11.22 0.05 7.18
C VAL A 27 -10.85 0.11 8.65
N ASP A 28 -9.92 1.03 8.98
CA ASP A 28 -9.57 1.41 10.34
C ASP A 28 -9.58 2.95 10.43
N PRO A 29 -10.32 3.56 11.35
CA PRO A 29 -10.39 5.00 11.47
C PRO A 29 -9.10 5.64 12.01
N ASP A 30 -8.22 4.87 12.62
CA ASP A 30 -6.98 5.38 13.21
C ASP A 30 -5.81 4.39 13.08
N PRO A 31 -5.44 3.98 11.85
CA PRO A 31 -4.32 3.09 11.65
C PRO A 31 -3.02 3.76 12.11
N SER A 32 -2.08 2.96 12.57
CA SER A 32 -0.74 3.44 12.88
C SER A 32 -0.03 3.85 11.59
N GLY A 33 0.71 4.95 11.63
CA GLY A 33 1.45 5.39 10.46
C GLY A 33 2.35 6.57 10.77
N GLU A 34 3.30 6.81 9.89
CA GLU A 34 4.17 7.97 9.94
C GLU A 34 3.67 9.03 8.95
N LYS A 35 3.83 10.29 9.33
CA LYS A 35 3.32 11.42 8.57
C LYS A 35 4.07 11.60 7.26
N LEU A 36 3.33 11.97 6.23
CA LEU A 36 3.88 12.43 4.95
C LEU A 36 4.36 13.88 5.09
N PHE A 37 5.58 14.14 4.67
CA PHE A 37 6.21 15.45 4.61
C PHE A 37 6.46 15.85 3.16
N ILE A 38 6.42 17.15 2.91
CA ILE A 38 6.85 17.77 1.66
C ILE A 38 8.07 18.62 1.99
N ASP A 39 9.22 18.33 1.37
CA ASP A 39 10.47 19.06 1.66
C ASP A 39 10.38 20.51 1.17
N VAL A 40 10.04 20.70 -0.09
CA VAL A 40 9.91 22.00 -0.71
C VAL A 40 8.49 22.27 -1.15
N ALA A 41 7.95 23.43 -0.77
CA ALA A 41 6.62 23.85 -1.20
C ALA A 41 6.53 23.90 -2.74
N ASN A 42 5.53 23.21 -3.28
CA ASN A 42 5.27 23.16 -4.71
C ASN A 42 4.13 24.13 -5.07
N LYS A 43 4.19 24.70 -6.26
CA LYS A 43 3.16 25.59 -6.79
C LYS A 43 2.76 25.17 -8.19
N ASN A 44 1.47 24.99 -8.38
CA ASN A 44 0.88 24.73 -9.70
C ASN A 44 1.45 23.47 -10.37
N VAL A 45 1.59 22.38 -9.63
CA VAL A 45 2.10 21.09 -10.08
C VAL A 45 1.03 20.01 -10.01
N SER A 46 1.13 19.00 -10.86
CA SER A 46 0.28 17.81 -10.85
C SER A 46 1.03 16.53 -10.46
N ALA A 47 2.34 16.64 -10.23
CA ALA A 47 3.17 15.55 -9.73
C ALA A 47 4.25 16.11 -8.81
N PHE A 48 4.52 15.45 -7.70
CA PHE A 48 5.53 15.82 -6.72
C PHE A 48 5.84 14.64 -5.80
N GLU A 49 6.94 14.74 -5.06
CA GLU A 49 7.36 13.74 -4.07
C GLU A 49 7.00 14.17 -2.65
N GLY A 50 6.79 13.16 -1.81
CA GLY A 50 6.71 13.29 -0.36
C GLY A 50 7.62 12.29 0.35
N PHE A 51 7.91 12.55 1.62
CA PHE A 51 8.79 11.77 2.49
C PHE A 51 7.99 11.28 3.71
N VAL A 52 8.11 10.03 4.07
CA VAL A 52 7.35 9.47 5.20
C VAL A 52 8.23 9.36 6.44
N GLY A 53 7.74 9.86 7.57
CA GLY A 53 8.41 9.80 8.87
C GLY A 53 9.39 10.94 9.13
N ALA A 54 10.06 11.48 8.11
CA ALA A 54 10.98 12.59 8.26
C ALA A 54 11.01 13.49 7.03
N ASN A 55 11.27 14.76 7.23
CA ASN A 55 11.37 15.74 6.14
C ASN A 55 12.80 15.79 5.59
N ASN A 56 13.26 14.70 5.02
CA ASN A 56 14.59 14.63 4.41
C ASN A 56 14.66 13.50 3.36
N SER A 57 15.61 13.61 2.45
CA SER A 57 15.80 12.68 1.33
C SER A 57 16.26 11.27 1.72
N SER A 58 16.53 11.00 3.00
CA SER A 58 16.87 9.66 3.48
C SER A 58 15.64 8.89 3.96
N ALA A 59 14.49 9.55 4.11
CA ALA A 59 13.23 8.92 4.46
C ALA A 59 12.66 8.17 3.25
N PRO A 60 11.79 7.19 3.44
CA PRO A 60 11.07 6.55 2.34
C PRO A 60 10.25 7.56 1.53
N HIS A 61 10.33 7.47 0.21
CA HIS A 61 9.69 8.39 -0.72
C HIS A 61 8.34 7.85 -1.20
N VAL A 62 7.46 8.78 -1.52
CA VAL A 62 6.15 8.51 -2.12
C VAL A 62 5.94 9.47 -3.28
N ASP A 63 5.76 8.93 -4.47
CA ASP A 63 5.31 9.67 -5.64
C ASP A 63 3.83 10.02 -5.51
N ILE A 64 3.49 11.27 -5.81
CA ILE A 64 2.11 11.77 -5.72
C ILE A 64 1.73 12.39 -7.06
N HIS A 65 0.68 11.82 -7.65
CA HIS A 65 0.07 12.34 -8.88
C HIS A 65 -1.36 12.83 -8.63
N THR A 66 -1.72 13.95 -9.24
CA THR A 66 -3.06 14.55 -9.09
C THR A 66 -3.69 14.87 -10.45
N THR A 67 -5.01 14.83 -10.54
CA THR A 67 -5.73 15.17 -11.79
C THR A 67 -5.65 16.65 -12.15
N GLY A 68 -5.65 17.52 -11.15
CA GLY A 68 -5.52 18.97 -11.33
C GLY A 68 -4.24 19.49 -10.71
N ASN A 69 -3.83 20.70 -11.07
CA ASN A 69 -2.69 21.32 -10.44
C ASN A 69 -2.99 21.72 -9.00
N VAL A 70 -2.01 21.48 -8.15
CA VAL A 70 -2.08 21.74 -6.71
C VAL A 70 -0.96 22.66 -6.24
N ASN A 71 -1.16 23.25 -5.07
CA ASN A 71 -0.14 23.88 -4.26
C ASN A 71 0.07 23.02 -3.00
N THR A 72 1.32 22.89 -2.55
CA THR A 72 1.68 22.23 -1.30
C THR A 72 2.48 23.19 -0.42
N GLY A 73 2.35 23.06 0.89
CA GLY A 73 3.26 23.67 1.85
C GLY A 73 4.47 22.78 2.10
N SER A 74 5.60 23.35 2.54
CA SER A 74 6.68 22.57 3.14
C SER A 74 6.30 22.09 4.54
N GLY A 75 6.86 20.96 4.99
CA GLY A 75 6.53 20.34 6.27
C GLY A 75 5.48 19.25 6.12
N PHE A 76 4.55 19.13 7.05
CA PHE A 76 3.47 18.13 6.95
C PHE A 76 2.65 18.35 5.67
N ALA A 77 2.40 17.26 4.95
CA ALA A 77 1.69 17.33 3.68
C ALA A 77 0.33 18.03 3.84
N ASN A 78 0.18 19.07 3.06
CA ASN A 78 -1.03 19.84 2.91
C ASN A 78 -1.19 20.15 1.42
N ILE A 79 -2.16 19.54 0.78
CA ILE A 79 -2.37 19.56 -0.66
C ILE A 79 -3.67 20.29 -0.94
N LYS A 80 -3.59 21.39 -1.71
CA LYS A 80 -4.74 22.21 -2.08
C LYS A 80 -4.82 22.38 -3.58
N PRO A 81 -5.99 22.29 -4.20
CA PRO A 81 -6.13 22.61 -5.61
C PRO A 81 -5.78 24.08 -5.89
N VAL A 82 -5.18 24.32 -7.04
CA VAL A 82 -4.99 25.70 -7.55
C VAL A 82 -6.33 26.30 -7.91
N ASN A 83 -7.18 25.52 -8.57
CA ASN A 83 -8.54 25.91 -8.93
C ASN A 83 -9.55 25.07 -8.15
N LYS A 84 -10.58 25.74 -7.64
CA LYS A 84 -11.67 25.09 -6.91
C LYS A 84 -12.28 23.96 -7.76
N GLY A 85 -12.51 22.79 -7.15
CA GLY A 85 -13.11 21.62 -7.82
C GLY A 85 -12.18 20.90 -8.81
N SER A 86 -10.87 21.22 -8.86
CA SER A 86 -9.93 20.58 -9.77
C SER A 86 -9.19 19.36 -9.19
N LEU A 87 -9.21 19.18 -7.87
CA LEU A 87 -8.55 18.06 -7.22
C LEU A 87 -9.54 16.93 -6.98
N THR A 88 -9.75 16.13 -8.03
CA THR A 88 -10.72 15.03 -7.99
C THR A 88 -10.09 13.66 -7.82
N GLN A 89 -8.78 13.55 -8.02
CA GLN A 89 -8.05 12.30 -7.83
C GLN A 89 -6.63 12.57 -7.36
N LEU A 90 -6.16 11.74 -6.43
CA LEU A 90 -4.77 11.66 -6.01
C LEU A 90 -4.33 10.19 -6.05
N ILE A 91 -3.13 9.96 -6.53
CA ILE A 91 -2.51 8.62 -6.56
C ILE A 91 -1.21 8.71 -5.77
N PHE A 92 -1.02 7.80 -4.83
CA PHE A 92 0.18 7.64 -4.03
C PHE A 92 0.85 6.33 -4.40
N THR A 93 2.13 6.38 -4.75
CA THR A 93 2.92 5.21 -5.11
C THR A 93 4.23 5.23 -4.33
N PRO A 94 4.57 4.19 -3.56
CA PRO A 94 5.84 4.13 -2.86
C PRO A 94 6.97 3.92 -3.86
N GLU A 95 8.12 4.52 -3.60
CA GLU A 95 9.31 4.37 -4.44
C GLU A 95 10.27 3.29 -3.94
N ASN A 96 11.27 3.01 -4.78
CA ASN A 96 12.42 2.14 -4.46
C ASN A 96 12.04 0.72 -4.04
N GLY A 97 10.93 0.18 -4.59
CA GLY A 97 10.46 -1.15 -4.26
C GLY A 97 9.83 -1.28 -2.86
N ASN A 98 9.62 -0.16 -2.17
CA ASN A 98 8.84 -0.14 -0.94
C ASN A 98 7.37 -0.43 -1.24
N LEU A 99 6.66 -0.94 -0.24
CA LEU A 99 5.22 -1.19 -0.29
C LEU A 99 4.59 -0.63 0.98
N PHE A 100 3.36 -0.10 0.87
CA PHE A 100 2.63 0.31 2.06
C PHE A 100 2.00 -0.89 2.76
N ALA A 101 1.86 -0.81 4.08
CA ALA A 101 1.03 -1.69 4.89
C ALA A 101 -0.29 -0.97 5.23
N ASP A 102 -0.21 0.26 5.72
CA ASP A 102 -1.37 1.02 6.17
C ASP A 102 -1.36 2.42 5.56
N PHE A 103 -2.54 3.00 5.49
CA PHE A 103 -2.76 4.33 4.97
C PHE A 103 -3.86 5.05 5.74
N SER A 104 -3.64 6.31 6.07
CA SER A 104 -4.71 7.17 6.58
C SER A 104 -4.63 8.60 6.05
N PHE A 105 -5.75 9.27 6.06
CA PHE A 105 -5.88 10.62 5.56
C PHE A 105 -6.97 11.40 6.29
N ARG A 106 -6.85 12.73 6.20
CA ARG A 106 -7.84 13.69 6.66
C ARG A 106 -7.90 14.86 5.69
N GLY A 107 -9.03 15.54 5.62
CA GLY A 107 -9.15 16.68 4.72
C GLY A 107 -10.48 17.38 4.81
N GLN A 108 -10.74 18.19 3.80
CA GLN A 108 -12.00 18.89 3.56
C GLN A 108 -12.46 18.62 2.13
N LEU A 109 -13.75 18.45 1.96
CA LEU A 109 -14.38 18.34 0.65
C LEU A 109 -14.98 19.68 0.22
N GLU A 110 -15.12 19.88 -1.09
CA GLU A 110 -15.86 21.01 -1.66
C GLU A 110 -17.38 20.81 -1.45
N GLY A 111 -18.11 21.93 -1.44
CA GLY A 111 -19.57 21.93 -1.32
C GLY A 111 -20.09 22.15 0.10
N ASP A 112 -21.41 22.12 0.25
CA ASP A 112 -22.11 22.44 1.49
C ASP A 112 -22.78 21.22 2.15
N ALA A 113 -22.72 20.07 1.52
CA ALA A 113 -23.29 18.81 2.01
C ALA A 113 -22.19 17.80 2.38
N ASN A 114 -22.55 16.77 3.11
CA ASN A 114 -21.67 15.65 3.37
C ASN A 114 -21.29 14.96 2.06
N GLY A 115 -20.01 14.77 1.89
CA GLY A 115 -19.43 14.14 0.70
C GLY A 115 -19.02 12.69 0.92
N THR A 116 -18.43 12.15 -0.11
CA THR A 116 -17.93 10.77 -0.14
C THR A 116 -16.52 10.77 -0.70
N VAL A 117 -15.64 9.99 -0.09
CA VAL A 117 -14.31 9.66 -0.64
C VAL A 117 -14.27 8.20 -1.02
N THR A 118 -13.90 7.92 -2.25
CA THR A 118 -13.61 6.56 -2.72
C THR A 118 -12.10 6.34 -2.63
N VAL A 119 -11.70 5.26 -1.98
CA VAL A 119 -10.31 4.82 -1.89
C VAL A 119 -10.17 3.53 -2.67
N ILE A 120 -9.27 3.51 -3.64
CA ILE A 120 -8.93 2.31 -4.41
C ILE A 120 -7.54 1.87 -4.00
N VAL A 121 -7.41 0.64 -3.56
CA VAL A 121 -6.16 0.01 -3.16
C VAL A 121 -5.76 -1.01 -4.20
N GLN A 122 -4.53 -0.91 -4.70
CA GLN A 122 -3.88 -1.92 -5.53
C GLN A 122 -2.88 -2.67 -4.67
N ASP A 123 -3.00 -3.98 -4.59
CA ASP A 123 -1.97 -4.80 -3.97
C ASP A 123 -0.78 -5.06 -4.91
N ASN A 124 0.27 -5.67 -4.40
CA ASN A 124 1.45 -6.05 -5.16
C ASN A 124 1.40 -7.48 -5.72
N GLN A 125 0.34 -8.23 -5.44
CA GLN A 125 0.16 -9.62 -5.89
C GLN A 125 -0.50 -9.71 -7.26
N GLY A 126 -1.03 -8.59 -7.78
CA GLY A 126 -1.76 -8.54 -9.04
C GLY A 126 -3.23 -8.94 -8.90
N ASP A 127 -3.74 -8.95 -7.68
CA ASP A 127 -5.15 -9.16 -7.39
C ASP A 127 -6.00 -7.96 -7.88
N PRO A 128 -7.31 -8.13 -8.06
CA PRO A 128 -8.19 -7.03 -8.41
C PRO A 128 -8.13 -5.88 -7.40
N PHE A 129 -8.28 -4.66 -7.90
CA PHE A 129 -8.37 -3.47 -7.05
C PHE A 129 -9.48 -3.63 -6.00
N GLN A 130 -9.16 -3.31 -4.75
CA GLN A 130 -10.17 -3.21 -3.70
C GLN A 130 -10.64 -1.76 -3.56
N THR A 131 -11.95 -1.57 -3.42
CA THR A 131 -12.56 -0.23 -3.35
C THR A 131 -13.29 -0.06 -2.04
N PHE A 132 -12.99 1.04 -1.35
CA PHE A 132 -13.61 1.43 -0.08
C PHE A 132 -14.31 2.77 -0.26
N ILE A 133 -15.50 2.91 0.30
CA ILE A 133 -16.32 4.11 0.19
C ILE A 133 -16.57 4.68 1.59
N PHE A 134 -16.00 5.85 1.85
CA PHE A 134 -16.22 6.61 3.07
C PHE A 134 -17.27 7.68 2.80
N SER A 135 -18.44 7.56 3.43
CA SER A 135 -19.58 8.46 3.22
C SER A 135 -19.85 9.31 4.45
N GLY A 136 -20.61 10.39 4.28
CA GLY A 136 -21.00 11.29 5.36
C GLY A 136 -19.86 12.18 5.84
N LEU A 137 -18.81 12.35 5.03
CA LEU A 137 -17.68 13.20 5.35
C LEU A 137 -18.08 14.67 5.17
N GLY A 138 -17.87 15.46 6.24
CA GLY A 138 -18.32 16.85 6.29
C GLY A 138 -17.70 17.73 5.20
N ALA A 139 -18.50 18.55 4.57
CA ALA A 139 -18.07 19.62 3.70
C ALA A 139 -17.73 20.88 4.53
N ASN A 140 -16.82 21.72 4.02
CA ASN A 140 -16.39 22.98 4.67
C ASN A 140 -15.78 22.85 6.07
N ALA A 141 -15.62 21.63 6.59
CA ALA A 141 -14.93 21.32 7.84
C ALA A 141 -14.05 20.09 7.65
N ASP A 142 -13.04 19.95 8.49
CA ASP A 142 -12.20 18.74 8.49
C ASP A 142 -13.06 17.55 8.89
N PHE A 143 -13.09 16.53 8.04
CA PHE A 143 -13.66 15.25 8.44
C PHE A 143 -12.68 14.47 9.35
N ALA A 144 -13.23 13.55 10.15
CA ALA A 144 -12.43 12.66 10.98
C ALA A 144 -11.46 11.84 10.12
N ARG A 145 -10.34 11.39 10.71
CA ARG A 145 -9.38 10.53 10.04
C ARG A 145 -10.10 9.29 9.47
N GLN A 146 -9.71 8.91 8.28
CA GLN A 146 -10.14 7.69 7.60
C GLN A 146 -8.90 6.91 7.21
N GLY A 147 -8.96 5.59 7.29
CA GLY A 147 -7.81 4.80 6.91
C GLY A 147 -8.14 3.36 6.55
N ILE A 148 -7.13 2.70 6.04
CA ILE A 148 -7.14 1.31 5.60
C ILE A 148 -5.88 0.64 6.13
N ILE A 149 -6.05 -0.55 6.68
CA ILE A 149 -4.95 -1.41 7.12
C ILE A 149 -4.90 -2.67 6.27
N SER A 150 -3.71 -3.19 6.07
CA SER A 150 -3.51 -4.52 5.53
C SER A 150 -3.67 -5.56 6.63
N LEU A 151 -4.22 -6.70 6.30
CA LEU A 151 -4.32 -7.86 7.17
C LEU A 151 -3.38 -8.96 6.65
N ASP A 152 -2.92 -9.81 7.58
CA ASP A 152 -2.15 -11.02 7.25
C ASP A 152 -0.84 -10.78 6.47
N GLY A 153 -0.27 -9.56 6.55
CA GLY A 153 1.00 -9.21 5.90
C GLY A 153 0.87 -8.85 4.42
N GLU A 154 -0.35 -8.58 3.96
CA GLU A 154 -0.60 -8.03 2.63
C GLU A 154 0.08 -6.67 2.46
N THR A 155 0.36 -6.30 1.21
CA THR A 155 1.07 -5.07 0.90
C THR A 155 0.39 -4.29 -0.21
N ILE A 156 0.49 -2.97 -0.12
CA ILE A 156 -0.16 -2.04 -1.04
C ILE A 156 0.88 -1.45 -1.99
N GLN A 157 0.66 -1.61 -3.28
CA GLN A 157 1.48 -1.04 -4.34
C GLN A 157 1.09 0.41 -4.67
N SER A 158 -0.19 0.73 -4.63
CA SER A 158 -0.67 2.10 -4.83
C SER A 158 -2.02 2.34 -4.18
N ILE A 159 -2.27 3.61 -3.86
CA ILE A 159 -3.53 4.08 -3.28
C ILE A 159 -4.05 5.22 -4.14
N THR A 160 -5.30 5.13 -4.56
CA THR A 160 -5.99 6.20 -5.27
C THR A 160 -7.14 6.74 -4.44
N LEU A 161 -7.15 8.04 -4.19
CA LEU A 161 -8.26 8.77 -3.59
C LEU A 161 -9.06 9.48 -4.67
N ILE A 162 -10.38 9.35 -4.62
CA ILE A 162 -11.30 10.01 -5.55
C ILE A 162 -12.38 10.75 -4.76
N SER A 163 -12.43 12.08 -4.90
CA SER A 163 -13.45 12.97 -4.37
C SER A 163 -13.20 14.40 -4.83
N ASP A 164 -14.13 15.31 -4.57
CA ASP A 164 -13.94 16.75 -4.74
C ASP A 164 -13.23 17.33 -3.51
N PHE A 165 -11.90 17.33 -3.51
CA PHE A 165 -11.11 17.82 -2.38
C PHE A 165 -10.92 19.34 -2.44
N LYS A 166 -11.27 20.01 -1.34
CA LYS A 166 -10.87 21.38 -1.05
C LYS A 166 -9.47 21.44 -0.43
N GLU A 167 -9.13 20.44 0.37
CA GLU A 167 -7.83 20.29 1.02
C GLU A 167 -7.65 18.84 1.47
N LEU A 168 -6.48 18.27 1.24
CA LEU A 168 -6.07 16.99 1.80
C LEU A 168 -4.86 17.22 2.72
N LYS A 169 -4.92 16.66 3.92
CA LYS A 169 -3.88 16.83 4.95
C LYS A 169 -3.79 15.65 5.89
N GLN A 170 -2.79 15.67 6.78
CA GLN A 170 -2.57 14.59 7.76
C GLN A 170 -2.61 13.21 7.10
N ILE A 171 -1.85 13.09 6.03
CA ILE A 171 -1.67 11.84 5.31
C ILE A 171 -0.58 11.06 6.05
N GLU A 172 -0.84 9.80 6.35
CA GLU A 172 0.08 8.92 7.05
C GLU A 172 0.16 7.58 6.33
N PHE A 173 1.35 6.99 6.36
CA PHE A 173 1.63 5.67 5.81
C PHE A 173 2.44 4.86 6.80
N SER A 174 2.22 3.55 6.84
CA SER A 174 3.22 2.59 7.30
C SER A 174 3.74 1.80 6.11
N PHE A 175 5.03 1.48 6.14
CA PHE A 175 5.63 0.61 5.12
C PHE A 175 5.61 -0.82 5.62
N ALA A 176 5.34 -1.74 4.71
CA ALA A 176 5.48 -3.14 4.99
C ALA A 176 6.96 -3.45 5.32
N PRO A 177 7.24 -4.31 6.32
CA PRO A 177 8.58 -4.82 6.53
C PRO A 177 9.08 -5.39 5.20
N GLY A 178 10.27 -4.98 4.76
CA GLY A 178 10.82 -5.47 3.51
C GLY A 178 10.73 -6.99 3.46
N VAL A 179 9.96 -7.52 2.52
CA VAL A 179 9.84 -8.96 2.34
C VAL A 179 11.24 -9.45 2.01
N PRO A 180 11.87 -10.32 2.83
CA PRO A 180 13.15 -10.91 2.45
C PRO A 180 12.98 -11.49 1.05
N ASP A 181 13.81 -11.04 0.11
CA ASP A 181 13.77 -11.51 -1.28
C ASP A 181 13.45 -13.00 -1.31
N GLY A 182 12.34 -13.37 -1.99
CA GLY A 182 11.93 -14.77 -2.11
C GLY A 182 13.06 -15.69 -2.58
N GLY A 183 14.11 -15.12 -3.20
CA GLY A 183 15.37 -15.75 -3.49
C GLY A 183 16.09 -16.33 -2.26
N ALA A 184 16.09 -15.63 -1.13
CA ALA A 184 16.71 -16.14 0.09
C ALA A 184 15.94 -17.36 0.65
N THR A 185 14.62 -17.32 0.62
CA THR A 185 13.76 -18.43 1.06
C THR A 185 13.91 -19.64 0.16
N VAL A 186 13.97 -19.45 -1.16
CA VAL A 186 14.19 -20.53 -2.14
C VAL A 186 15.59 -21.11 -2.01
N MET A 187 16.63 -20.29 -1.79
CA MET A 187 17.99 -20.77 -1.50
C MET A 187 18.04 -21.59 -0.21
N LEU A 188 17.41 -21.11 0.85
CA LEU A 188 17.38 -21.82 2.14
C LEU A 188 16.66 -23.17 2.02
N LEU A 189 15.51 -23.19 1.32
CA LEU A 189 14.76 -24.40 1.04
C LEU A 189 15.57 -25.36 0.15
N GLY A 190 16.22 -24.85 -0.89
CA GLY A 190 17.10 -25.64 -1.76
C GLY A 190 18.28 -26.22 -1.01
N ALA A 191 18.91 -25.47 -0.14
CA ALA A 191 19.99 -25.93 0.72
C ALA A 191 19.52 -27.02 1.70
N ALA A 192 18.37 -26.82 2.34
CA ALA A 192 17.79 -27.80 3.27
C ALA A 192 17.44 -29.13 2.56
N LEU A 193 16.84 -29.08 1.38
CA LEU A 193 16.53 -30.24 0.59
C LEU A 193 17.81 -30.94 0.07
N GLY A 194 18.85 -30.17 -0.28
CA GLY A 194 20.15 -30.69 -0.66
C GLY A 194 20.83 -31.48 0.47
N VAL A 195 20.82 -30.92 1.68
CA VAL A 195 21.36 -31.59 2.87
C VAL A 195 20.61 -32.88 3.20
N LEU A 196 19.27 -32.86 3.11
CA LEU A 196 18.43 -34.05 3.30
C LEU A 196 18.70 -35.13 2.24
N GLY A 197 18.93 -34.73 0.99
CA GLY A 197 19.29 -35.66 -0.10
C GLY A 197 20.63 -36.35 0.14
N ILE A 198 21.64 -35.61 0.62
CA ILE A 198 22.95 -36.14 0.98
C ILE A 198 22.86 -37.07 2.19
N ALA A 199 22.17 -36.66 3.26
CA ALA A 199 21.98 -37.46 4.45
C ALA A 199 21.32 -38.81 4.15
N ARG A 200 20.29 -38.83 3.31
CA ARG A 200 19.61 -40.05 2.88
C ARG A 200 20.54 -41.02 2.17
N ARG A 201 21.46 -40.50 1.36
CA ARG A 201 22.45 -41.33 0.63
C ARG A 201 23.42 -42.03 1.60
N TYR A 202 23.85 -41.35 2.66
CA TYR A 202 24.75 -41.92 3.65
C TYR A 202 24.09 -42.92 4.59
N ILE A 203 22.79 -42.79 4.87
CA ILE A 203 22.07 -43.71 5.77
C ILE A 203 21.64 -44.97 5.06
N MET A 204 21.51 -44.94 3.72
CA MET A 204 21.06 -46.07 2.92
C MET A 204 22.21 -46.81 2.21
N SER A 205 23.45 -46.45 2.41
CA SER A 205 24.66 -47.11 1.98
C SER A 205 25.25 -47.97 3.08
#